data_4002fcd9038dbca761efd50a5df1e25b
#
_entry.id   4002fcd9038dbca761efd50a5df1e25b
#
_cell.length_a   1.000
_cell.length_b   1.000
_cell.length_c   1.000
_cell.angle_alpha   90.00
_cell.angle_beta   90.00
_cell.angle_gamma   90.00
#
_symmetry.space_group_name_H-M   'P 1'
#
loop_
_entity.id
_entity.type
_entity.pdbx_description
1 polymer ?
#
loop_
_entity_poly.entity_id
_entity_poly.type
_entity_poly.pdbx_seq_one_letter_code
_entity_poly.pdbx_strand_id
1 'polypeptide(L)'
;TPEQQRRLALADWIASAKNPLTARVMVNRIWQGHFGTDLVETPSDFGRMGIKPTHPELLDWLAAEFIRSGWSVKHMHGLIVMSETYRQRSGGVMEYGSNANPALQNSNTPNPHEIDSESRLLWRFPSRRLDAEVIRDSMLAVSGQLNMTMHGRGFNLFDKRGGLTGFEPVETLTPENTRRMLYAHKVRREPEAVFGAFDCPDAGQSTAVRRSSTTPIQALNLFNSRFTLETAAAFAARVQKDAGVDVAKQITRAYQLALNRTPSTVEVQDAAPEVHQHGLAVLCRALFNSNEFLFLP
;
A
#
# COMPACT_ATOMS: atom_id res chain seq x y z
N THR A 1 -38.06 26.76 7.63
CA THR A 1 -37.58 26.19 6.35
C THR A 1 -37.92 24.70 6.33
N PRO A 2 -38.60 24.16 5.28
CA PRO A 2 -38.88 22.73 5.18
C PRO A 2 -37.62 21.88 5.28
N GLU A 3 -37.71 20.66 5.83
CA GLU A 3 -36.55 19.79 6.06
C GLU A 3 -35.74 19.53 4.77
N GLN A 4 -36.42 19.32 3.64
CA GLN A 4 -35.76 19.11 2.36
C GLN A 4 -34.91 20.31 1.93
N GLN A 5 -35.35 21.54 2.19
CA GLN A 5 -34.59 22.76 1.86
C GLN A 5 -33.37 22.91 2.79
N ARG A 6 -33.46 22.46 4.04
CA ARG A 6 -32.30 22.47 4.97
C ARG A 6 -31.22 21.48 4.52
N ARG A 7 -31.64 20.28 4.10
CA ARG A 7 -30.69 19.27 3.57
C ARG A 7 -30.02 19.76 2.29
N LEU A 8 -30.77 20.37 1.38
CA LEU A 8 -30.23 20.94 0.15
C LEU A 8 -29.20 22.05 0.47
N ALA A 9 -29.58 23.00 1.33
CA ALA A 9 -28.69 24.09 1.73
C ALA A 9 -27.39 23.58 2.40
N LEU A 10 -27.49 22.50 3.20
CA LEU A 10 -26.29 21.86 3.78
C LEU A 10 -25.44 21.19 2.70
N ALA A 11 -26.05 20.48 1.76
CA ALA A 11 -25.33 19.84 0.67
C ALA A 11 -24.61 20.89 -0.22
N ASP A 12 -25.28 21.97 -0.56
CA ASP A 12 -24.71 23.08 -1.32
C ASP A 12 -23.54 23.74 -0.58
N TRP A 13 -23.67 23.89 0.74
CA TRP A 13 -22.58 24.45 1.56
C TRP A 13 -21.37 23.49 1.61
N ILE A 14 -21.59 22.17 1.79
CA ILE A 14 -20.51 21.18 1.81
C ILE A 14 -19.78 21.18 0.47
N ALA A 15 -20.49 21.25 -0.65
CA ALA A 15 -19.91 21.25 -2.00
C ALA A 15 -19.40 22.62 -2.45
N SER A 16 -19.61 23.66 -1.66
CA SER A 16 -19.23 25.03 -2.02
C SER A 16 -17.72 25.23 -2.00
N ALA A 17 -17.17 25.90 -3.01
CA ALA A 17 -15.79 26.38 -3.01
C ALA A 17 -15.47 27.36 -1.86
N LYS A 18 -16.49 27.95 -1.24
CA LYS A 18 -16.36 28.84 -0.06
C LYS A 18 -16.23 28.06 1.25
N ASN A 19 -16.54 26.76 1.25
CA ASN A 19 -16.35 25.92 2.44
C ASN A 19 -14.85 25.73 2.70
N PRO A 20 -14.32 26.16 3.85
CA PRO A 20 -12.88 26.12 4.10
C PRO A 20 -12.36 24.70 4.40
N LEU A 21 -13.22 23.73 4.67
CA LEU A 21 -12.84 22.42 5.18
C LEU A 21 -12.91 21.31 4.13
N THR A 22 -13.95 21.25 3.32
CA THR A 22 -14.19 20.09 2.45
C THR A 22 -12.99 19.80 1.54
N ALA A 23 -12.46 20.81 0.85
CA ALA A 23 -11.31 20.62 -0.03
C ALA A 23 -10.05 20.25 0.76
N ARG A 24 -9.76 20.94 1.89
CA ARG A 24 -8.59 20.64 2.73
C ARG A 24 -8.62 19.22 3.29
N VAL A 25 -9.76 18.79 3.82
CA VAL A 25 -9.93 17.42 4.35
C VAL A 25 -9.71 16.39 3.25
N MET A 26 -10.27 16.63 2.05
CA MET A 26 -10.14 15.69 0.94
C MET A 26 -8.69 15.57 0.45
N VAL A 27 -8.01 16.69 0.24
CA VAL A 27 -6.61 16.64 -0.22
C VAL A 27 -5.68 16.09 0.85
N ASN A 28 -5.94 16.32 2.13
CA ASN A 28 -5.20 15.71 3.22
C ASN A 28 -5.30 14.18 3.19
N ARG A 29 -6.50 13.63 2.95
CA ARG A 29 -6.71 12.19 2.81
C ARG A 29 -6.08 11.60 1.53
N ILE A 30 -6.11 12.33 0.42
CA ILE A 30 -5.41 11.94 -0.81
C ILE A 30 -3.90 11.90 -0.54
N TRP A 31 -3.37 12.92 0.14
CA TRP A 31 -1.97 13.00 0.54
C TRP A 31 -1.55 11.83 1.44
N GLN A 32 -2.32 11.55 2.49
CA GLN A 32 -2.13 10.38 3.38
C GLN A 32 -2.07 9.07 2.57
N GLY A 33 -2.96 8.91 1.59
CA GLY A 33 -2.97 7.75 0.70
C GLY A 33 -1.66 7.56 -0.07
N HIS A 34 -0.93 8.63 -0.40
CA HIS A 34 0.34 8.59 -1.12
C HIS A 34 1.55 8.47 -0.21
N PHE A 35 1.62 9.28 0.85
CA PHE A 35 2.80 9.37 1.72
C PHE A 35 2.70 8.56 3.01
N GLY A 36 1.52 8.02 3.33
CA GLY A 36 1.29 7.29 4.59
C GLY A 36 1.14 8.19 5.80
N THR A 37 1.59 9.45 5.71
CA THR A 37 1.44 10.48 6.73
C THR A 37 0.59 11.63 6.21
N ASP A 38 -0.12 12.29 7.11
CA ASP A 38 -0.99 13.41 6.81
C ASP A 38 -0.24 14.75 6.86
N LEU A 39 -0.68 15.75 6.09
CA LEU A 39 -0.30 17.13 6.31
C LEU A 39 -0.90 17.65 7.63
N VAL A 40 -2.13 17.25 7.95
CA VAL A 40 -2.80 17.43 9.24
C VAL A 40 -2.98 16.07 9.88
N GLU A 41 -2.24 15.78 10.94
CA GLU A 41 -2.17 14.47 11.60
C GLU A 41 -3.50 14.01 12.23
N THR A 42 -4.42 14.95 12.44
CA THR A 42 -5.79 14.67 12.90
C THR A 42 -6.79 14.76 11.73
N PRO A 43 -6.85 13.78 10.81
CA PRO A 43 -7.62 13.89 9.55
C PRO A 43 -9.13 13.96 9.74
N SER A 44 -9.62 13.72 10.95
CA SER A 44 -11.03 13.90 11.33
C SER A 44 -11.28 15.12 12.19
N ASP A 45 -10.24 15.90 12.54
CA ASP A 45 -10.37 17.11 13.34
C ASP A 45 -9.46 18.23 12.80
N PHE A 46 -10.07 19.13 12.05
CA PHE A 46 -9.46 20.37 11.53
C PHE A 46 -9.84 21.59 12.37
N GLY A 47 -10.41 21.34 13.56
CA GLY A 47 -10.85 22.37 14.50
C GLY A 47 -9.76 22.80 15.47
N ARG A 48 -10.20 23.48 16.55
CA ARG A 48 -9.29 24.01 17.59
C ARG A 48 -8.54 22.96 18.37
N MET A 49 -9.07 21.74 18.45
CA MET A 49 -8.46 20.60 19.14
C MET A 49 -7.56 19.78 18.21
N GLY A 50 -7.65 19.99 16.90
CA GLY A 50 -6.81 19.34 15.90
C GLY A 50 -5.37 19.87 15.91
N ILE A 51 -4.48 19.07 15.31
CA ILE A 51 -3.07 19.42 15.15
C ILE A 51 -2.93 20.36 13.93
N LYS A 52 -2.03 21.34 14.05
CA LYS A 52 -1.73 22.25 12.95
C LYS A 52 -1.05 21.51 11.81
N PRO A 53 -1.32 21.88 10.54
CA PRO A 53 -0.64 21.28 9.40
C PRO A 53 0.87 21.49 9.45
N THR A 54 1.63 20.48 9.01
CA THR A 54 3.10 20.58 8.86
C THR A 54 3.48 21.59 7.77
N HIS A 55 2.69 21.65 6.70
CA HIS A 55 2.89 22.52 5.54
C HIS A 55 1.58 23.25 5.19
N PRO A 56 1.23 24.34 5.92
CA PRO A 56 -0.06 25.00 5.76
C PRO A 56 -0.27 25.58 4.36
N GLU A 57 0.77 26.20 3.78
CA GLU A 57 0.70 26.78 2.44
C GLU A 57 0.49 25.72 1.35
N LEU A 58 1.15 24.57 1.50
CA LEU A 58 0.96 23.44 0.59
C LEU A 58 -0.47 22.88 0.69
N LEU A 59 -0.98 22.72 1.90
CA LEU A 59 -2.36 22.26 2.11
C LEU A 59 -3.37 23.19 1.45
N ASP A 60 -3.19 24.50 1.60
CA ASP A 60 -4.06 25.52 1.03
C ASP A 60 -3.96 25.56 -0.50
N TRP A 61 -2.75 25.43 -1.04
CA TRP A 61 -2.53 25.36 -2.47
C TRP A 61 -3.17 24.12 -3.09
N LEU A 62 -2.97 22.92 -2.48
CA LEU A 62 -3.59 21.67 -2.94
C LEU A 62 -5.12 21.77 -2.89
N ALA A 63 -5.69 22.38 -1.84
CA ALA A 63 -7.13 22.57 -1.73
C ALA A 63 -7.68 23.50 -2.82
N ALA A 64 -7.00 24.60 -3.09
CA ALA A 64 -7.35 25.52 -4.17
C ALA A 64 -7.25 24.85 -5.55
N GLU A 65 -6.20 24.07 -5.79
CA GLU A 65 -5.99 23.32 -7.04
C GLU A 65 -7.06 22.24 -7.24
N PHE A 66 -7.46 21.56 -6.16
CA PHE A 66 -8.54 20.57 -6.20
C PHE A 66 -9.86 21.19 -6.63
N ILE A 67 -10.21 22.37 -6.08
CA ILE A 67 -11.40 23.13 -6.49
C ILE A 67 -11.26 23.58 -7.96
N ARG A 68 -10.11 24.17 -8.34
CA ARG A 68 -9.83 24.67 -9.68
C ARG A 68 -9.91 23.61 -10.76
N SER A 69 -9.49 22.39 -10.45
CA SER A 69 -9.57 21.23 -11.37
C SER A 69 -10.96 20.59 -11.45
N GLY A 70 -11.99 21.22 -10.87
CA GLY A 70 -13.36 20.70 -10.86
C GLY A 70 -13.51 19.48 -9.92
N TRP A 71 -12.83 19.48 -8.79
CA TRP A 71 -12.85 18.38 -7.79
C TRP A 71 -12.34 17.06 -8.36
N SER A 72 -11.33 17.11 -9.25
CA SER A 72 -10.79 15.95 -9.93
C SER A 72 -9.77 15.21 -9.04
N VAL A 73 -10.21 14.12 -8.41
CA VAL A 73 -9.31 13.23 -7.63
C VAL A 73 -8.19 12.67 -8.52
N LYS A 74 -8.50 12.31 -9.77
CA LYS A 74 -7.49 11.82 -10.73
C LYS A 74 -6.40 12.85 -11.01
N HIS A 75 -6.77 14.13 -11.15
CA HIS A 75 -5.82 15.21 -11.34
C HIS A 75 -4.88 15.32 -10.13
N MET A 76 -5.42 15.27 -8.91
CA MET A 76 -4.61 15.34 -7.68
C MET A 76 -3.65 14.16 -7.55
N HIS A 77 -4.08 12.93 -7.88
CA HIS A 77 -3.17 11.79 -7.93
C HIS A 77 -2.03 12.01 -8.92
N GLY A 78 -2.35 12.46 -10.15
CA GLY A 78 -1.34 12.78 -11.15
C GLY A 78 -0.33 13.83 -10.67
N LEU A 79 -0.83 14.91 -10.08
CA LEU A 79 -0.01 15.99 -9.54
C LEU A 79 0.98 15.50 -8.47
N ILE A 80 0.50 14.68 -7.53
CA ILE A 80 1.32 14.16 -6.43
C ILE A 80 2.38 13.19 -6.95
N VAL A 81 2.00 12.19 -7.74
CA VAL A 81 2.95 11.15 -8.21
C VAL A 81 3.99 11.67 -9.19
N MET A 82 3.71 12.81 -9.85
CA MET A 82 4.66 13.47 -10.75
C MET A 82 5.60 14.42 -10.02
N SER A 83 5.36 14.72 -8.73
CA SER A 83 6.22 15.62 -7.95
C SER A 83 7.59 15.00 -7.66
N GLU A 84 8.60 15.85 -7.53
CA GLU A 84 9.95 15.43 -7.12
C GLU A 84 9.93 14.82 -5.71
N THR A 85 9.10 15.37 -4.82
CA THR A 85 8.92 14.85 -3.44
C THR A 85 8.44 13.40 -3.43
N TYR A 86 7.51 13.04 -4.33
CA TYR A 86 7.05 11.65 -4.41
C TYR A 86 8.09 10.72 -5.04
N ARG A 87 8.88 11.23 -5.98
CA ARG A 87 9.88 10.47 -6.71
C ARG A 87 11.26 10.44 -6.06
N GLN A 88 11.43 11.14 -4.93
CA GLN A 88 12.71 11.10 -4.20
C GLN A 88 13.02 9.68 -3.71
N ARG A 89 14.28 9.28 -3.86
CA ARG A 89 14.72 7.94 -3.43
C ARG A 89 14.92 7.91 -1.92
N SER A 90 14.45 6.85 -1.31
CA SER A 90 14.68 6.55 0.11
C SER A 90 16.11 6.08 0.44
N GLY A 91 16.96 5.95 -0.57
CA GLY A 91 18.27 5.28 -0.51
C GLY A 91 19.36 5.94 0.32
N GLY A 92 19.06 6.99 1.11
CA GLY A 92 20.08 7.68 1.88
C GLY A 92 20.33 7.17 3.31
N VAL A 93 19.52 6.26 3.85
CA VAL A 93 19.60 5.93 5.29
C VAL A 93 20.59 4.81 5.60
N MET A 94 20.85 3.90 4.69
CA MET A 94 21.92 2.90 4.87
C MET A 94 23.33 3.48 4.65
N GLU A 95 23.47 4.57 3.91
CA GLU A 95 24.76 5.20 3.65
C GLU A 95 25.25 6.12 4.77
N TYR A 96 24.37 6.59 5.66
CA TYR A 96 24.77 7.43 6.79
C TYR A 96 25.62 6.69 7.85
N GLY A 97 25.62 5.36 7.82
CA GLY A 97 26.39 4.53 8.77
C GLY A 97 27.70 3.95 8.23
N SER A 98 27.87 3.79 6.91
CA SER A 98 29.06 3.08 6.38
C SER A 98 29.77 3.73 5.19
N ASN A 99 29.13 4.63 4.43
CA ASN A 99 29.77 5.33 3.29
C ASN A 99 29.21 6.74 3.08
N ALA A 100 29.04 7.51 4.16
CA ALA A 100 28.65 8.90 4.07
C ALA A 100 29.69 9.66 3.20
N ASN A 101 29.18 10.41 2.22
CA ASN A 101 30.01 11.32 1.43
C ASN A 101 30.90 12.14 2.38
N PRO A 102 32.24 12.03 2.30
CA PRO A 102 33.17 12.72 3.23
C PRO A 102 32.92 14.23 3.33
N ALA A 103 32.33 14.83 2.28
CA ALA A 103 31.97 16.24 2.27
C ALA A 103 30.83 16.61 3.22
N LEU A 104 29.97 15.66 3.62
CA LEU A 104 28.86 15.85 4.55
C LEU A 104 29.27 15.57 6.02
N GLN A 105 30.35 14.81 6.24
CA GLN A 105 30.84 14.49 7.59
C GLN A 105 31.43 15.69 8.33
N ASN A 106 31.81 16.74 7.61
CA ASN A 106 32.38 17.98 8.18
C ASN A 106 31.40 19.16 8.19
N SER A 107 30.12 18.95 7.89
CA SER A 107 29.14 20.02 7.96
C SER A 107 28.57 20.12 9.39
N ASN A 108 28.58 21.33 9.97
CA ASN A 108 27.82 21.65 11.18
C ASN A 108 26.30 21.61 10.97
N THR A 109 25.83 21.03 9.85
CA THR A 109 24.43 20.88 9.54
C THR A 109 23.89 19.68 10.31
N PRO A 110 22.86 19.86 11.16
CA PRO A 110 22.25 18.75 11.91
C PRO A 110 21.77 17.66 10.94
N ASN A 111 21.96 16.41 11.35
CA ASN A 111 21.48 15.27 10.58
C ASN A 111 19.93 15.37 10.43
N PRO A 112 19.37 15.37 9.23
CA PRO A 112 17.91 15.42 9.03
C PRO A 112 17.14 14.38 9.83
N HIS A 113 17.72 13.18 10.05
CA HIS A 113 17.14 12.13 10.88
C HIS A 113 17.01 12.52 12.36
N GLU A 114 17.90 13.35 12.88
CA GLU A 114 17.83 13.85 14.28
C GLU A 114 16.76 14.90 14.45
N ILE A 115 16.46 15.67 13.36
CA ILE A 115 15.46 16.72 13.37
C ILE A 115 14.06 16.12 13.12
N ASP A 116 13.95 15.19 12.18
CA ASP A 116 12.67 14.64 11.70
C ASP A 116 12.82 13.15 11.40
N SER A 117 12.90 12.33 12.44
CA SER A 117 13.08 10.88 12.35
C SER A 117 11.95 10.18 11.58
N GLU A 118 10.73 10.71 11.66
CA GLU A 118 9.53 10.17 11.03
C GLU A 118 9.30 10.68 9.61
N SER A 119 10.19 11.54 9.10
CA SER A 119 10.08 12.14 7.76
C SER A 119 8.78 12.92 7.52
N ARG A 120 8.24 13.54 8.56
CA ARG A 120 7.02 14.36 8.49
C ARG A 120 7.21 15.63 7.67
N LEU A 121 8.43 16.15 7.61
CA LEU A 121 8.81 17.29 6.78
C LEU A 121 9.28 16.87 5.38
N LEU A 122 9.16 15.57 5.06
CA LEU A 122 9.42 15.00 3.72
C LEU A 122 10.85 15.22 3.22
N TRP A 123 11.85 15.21 4.11
CA TRP A 123 13.25 15.22 3.71
C TRP A 123 13.68 13.93 2.98
N ARG A 124 12.90 12.86 3.15
CA ARG A 124 12.94 11.61 2.37
C ARG A 124 11.51 11.09 2.20
N PHE A 125 11.32 10.13 1.27
CA PHE A 125 10.04 9.42 1.17
C PHE A 125 9.83 8.55 2.44
N PRO A 126 8.67 8.68 3.12
CA PRO A 126 8.40 7.88 4.31
C PRO A 126 8.24 6.41 3.96
N SER A 127 9.09 5.54 4.53
CA SER A 127 8.89 4.10 4.37
C SER A 127 7.59 3.66 5.03
N ARG A 128 6.76 2.92 4.30
CA ARG A 128 5.49 2.42 4.82
C ARG A 128 5.16 1.03 4.30
N ARG A 129 4.52 0.23 5.14
CA ARG A 129 3.99 -1.05 4.71
C ARG A 129 2.80 -0.85 3.76
N LEU A 130 2.70 -1.70 2.76
CA LEU A 130 1.53 -1.76 1.88
C LEU A 130 0.29 -2.20 2.66
N ASP A 131 -0.87 -1.67 2.27
CA ASP A 131 -2.16 -2.11 2.80
C ASP A 131 -2.45 -3.57 2.41
N ALA A 132 -3.20 -4.27 3.23
CA ALA A 132 -3.60 -5.67 3.02
C ALA A 132 -4.14 -5.95 1.62
N GLU A 133 -5.00 -5.06 1.13
CA GLU A 133 -5.59 -5.15 -0.20
C GLU A 133 -4.55 -5.03 -1.31
N VAL A 134 -3.57 -4.15 -1.11
CA VAL A 134 -2.49 -3.94 -2.08
C VAL A 134 -1.52 -5.13 -2.09
N ILE A 135 -1.17 -5.68 -0.92
CA ILE A 135 -0.33 -6.88 -0.81
C ILE A 135 -0.97 -8.03 -1.61
N ARG A 136 -2.25 -8.31 -1.37
CA ARG A 136 -2.98 -9.36 -2.08
C ARG A 136 -3.00 -9.14 -3.59
N ASP A 137 -3.37 -7.94 -4.02
CA ASP A 137 -3.46 -7.61 -5.44
C ASP A 137 -2.08 -7.66 -6.11
N SER A 138 -1.00 -7.26 -5.41
CA SER A 138 0.38 -7.36 -5.89
C SER A 138 0.82 -8.82 -6.06
N MET A 139 0.52 -9.70 -5.10
CA MET A 139 0.82 -11.13 -5.21
C MET A 139 0.13 -11.74 -6.44
N LEU A 140 -1.15 -11.43 -6.66
CA LEU A 140 -1.90 -11.90 -7.83
C LEU A 140 -1.36 -11.30 -9.14
N ALA A 141 -0.95 -10.03 -9.13
CA ALA A 141 -0.38 -9.38 -10.32
C ALA A 141 0.97 -9.99 -10.71
N VAL A 142 1.84 -10.21 -9.73
CA VAL A 142 3.17 -10.81 -9.93
C VAL A 142 3.06 -12.26 -10.40
N SER A 143 2.12 -13.03 -9.85
CA SER A 143 1.85 -14.41 -10.29
C SER A 143 1.15 -14.50 -11.65
N GLY A 144 0.62 -13.38 -12.17
CA GLY A 144 -0.15 -13.34 -13.41
C GLY A 144 -1.60 -13.79 -13.28
N GLN A 145 -2.10 -13.94 -12.05
CA GLN A 145 -3.46 -14.40 -11.77
C GLN A 145 -4.46 -13.25 -11.55
N LEU A 146 -3.98 -11.99 -11.44
CA LEU A 146 -4.87 -10.86 -11.19
C LEU A 146 -5.85 -10.64 -12.34
N ASN A 147 -7.14 -10.75 -12.03
CA ASN A 147 -8.21 -10.42 -12.95
C ASN A 147 -8.53 -8.92 -12.89
N MET A 148 -8.24 -8.21 -13.97
CA MET A 148 -8.42 -6.75 -14.09
C MET A 148 -9.84 -6.33 -14.48
N THR A 149 -10.81 -7.25 -14.52
CA THR A 149 -12.20 -6.91 -14.87
C THR A 149 -12.76 -5.87 -13.89
N MET A 150 -13.19 -4.74 -14.43
CA MET A 150 -13.78 -3.64 -13.69
C MET A 150 -15.32 -3.74 -13.70
N HIS A 151 -15.94 -3.07 -12.72
CA HIS A 151 -17.40 -2.97 -12.58
C HIS A 151 -18.11 -4.30 -12.26
N GLY A 152 -19.43 -4.28 -12.22
CA GLY A 152 -20.26 -5.44 -11.89
C GLY A 152 -20.31 -5.78 -10.39
N ARG A 153 -20.84 -6.96 -10.08
CA ARG A 153 -20.95 -7.43 -8.68
C ARG A 153 -19.58 -7.74 -8.11
N GLY A 154 -19.43 -7.51 -6.81
CA GLY A 154 -18.28 -7.96 -6.04
C GLY A 154 -18.23 -9.49 -5.92
N PHE A 155 -17.11 -9.99 -5.42
CA PHE A 155 -16.92 -11.41 -5.10
C PHE A 155 -16.83 -11.62 -3.58
N ASN A 156 -17.09 -12.85 -3.13
CA ASN A 156 -17.03 -13.20 -1.72
C ASN A 156 -15.63 -13.77 -1.37
N LEU A 157 -15.12 -13.38 -0.19
CA LEU A 157 -13.94 -13.97 0.44
C LEU A 157 -14.32 -15.10 1.40
N PHE A 158 -15.60 -15.28 1.66
CA PHE A 158 -16.14 -16.29 2.55
C PHE A 158 -17.24 -17.06 1.85
N ASP A 159 -17.31 -18.35 2.11
CA ASP A 159 -18.43 -19.20 1.75
C ASP A 159 -19.64 -18.92 2.64
N LYS A 160 -20.68 -19.69 2.47
CA LYS A 160 -21.93 -19.51 3.20
C LYS A 160 -21.69 -19.56 4.71
N ARG A 161 -22.36 -18.67 5.41
CA ARG A 161 -22.45 -18.71 6.86
C ARG A 161 -23.08 -20.03 7.30
N GLY A 162 -22.31 -20.88 7.96
CA GLY A 162 -22.78 -22.12 8.57
C GLY A 162 -23.32 -21.88 9.98
N GLY A 163 -24.62 -21.59 10.15
CA GLY A 163 -25.28 -21.52 11.44
C GLY A 163 -24.60 -20.64 12.49
N LEU A 164 -24.26 -21.22 13.65
CA LEU A 164 -23.54 -20.55 14.75
C LEU A 164 -22.00 -20.53 14.59
N THR A 165 -21.46 -21.14 13.56
CA THR A 165 -20.02 -21.44 13.43
C THR A 165 -19.21 -20.40 12.62
N GLY A 166 -19.75 -19.22 12.34
CA GLY A 166 -19.00 -18.18 11.66
C GLY A 166 -18.96 -18.33 10.13
N PHE A 167 -18.05 -17.61 9.50
CA PHE A 167 -17.84 -17.61 8.05
C PHE A 167 -16.63 -18.47 7.70
N GLU A 168 -16.77 -19.38 6.73
CA GLU A 168 -15.66 -20.18 6.24
C GLU A 168 -14.96 -19.43 5.11
N PRO A 169 -13.62 -19.27 5.15
CA PRO A 169 -12.87 -18.65 4.07
C PRO A 169 -12.99 -19.42 2.76
N VAL A 170 -13.10 -18.70 1.65
CA VAL A 170 -12.98 -19.31 0.31
C VAL A 170 -11.51 -19.61 0.05
N GLU A 171 -11.15 -20.87 0.05
CA GLU A 171 -9.75 -21.29 -0.12
C GLU A 171 -9.34 -21.49 -1.58
N THR A 172 -10.29 -21.73 -2.50
CA THR A 172 -9.99 -22.00 -3.91
C THR A 172 -9.96 -20.72 -4.73
N LEU A 173 -8.87 -20.49 -5.46
CA LEU A 173 -8.76 -19.37 -6.40
C LEU A 173 -9.56 -19.65 -7.67
N THR A 174 -10.42 -18.70 -8.03
CA THR A 174 -11.21 -18.71 -9.27
C THR A 174 -11.02 -17.37 -10.01
N PRO A 175 -11.33 -17.29 -11.32
CA PRO A 175 -11.25 -16.02 -12.04
C PRO A 175 -12.10 -14.89 -11.42
N GLU A 176 -13.18 -15.23 -10.74
CA GLU A 176 -14.06 -14.27 -10.08
C GLU A 176 -13.40 -13.70 -8.82
N ASN A 177 -12.83 -14.55 -7.97
CA ASN A 177 -12.26 -14.13 -6.69
C ASN A 177 -10.78 -13.70 -6.78
N THR A 178 -10.14 -13.80 -7.95
CA THR A 178 -8.82 -13.22 -8.23
C THR A 178 -8.89 -11.79 -8.77
N ARG A 179 -10.07 -11.17 -8.80
CA ARG A 179 -10.21 -9.73 -9.07
C ARG A 179 -9.55 -8.90 -7.96
N ARG A 180 -9.32 -7.60 -8.26
CA ARG A 180 -8.79 -6.65 -7.28
C ARG A 180 -9.63 -6.67 -6.00
N MET A 181 -8.95 -6.64 -4.86
CA MET A 181 -9.61 -6.71 -3.54
C MET A 181 -10.59 -5.56 -3.27
N LEU A 182 -10.50 -4.47 -4.04
CA LEU A 182 -11.51 -3.42 -4.08
C LEU A 182 -12.94 -3.95 -4.34
N TYR A 183 -13.06 -5.06 -5.09
CA TYR A 183 -14.33 -5.70 -5.41
C TYR A 183 -14.72 -6.80 -4.42
N ALA A 184 -13.90 -7.06 -3.41
CA ALA A 184 -14.21 -8.06 -2.39
C ALA A 184 -15.35 -7.59 -1.49
N HIS A 185 -16.36 -8.44 -1.30
CA HIS A 185 -17.42 -8.19 -0.34
C HIS A 185 -16.88 -8.36 1.08
N LYS A 186 -16.83 -7.27 1.83
CA LYS A 186 -16.43 -7.29 3.23
C LYS A 186 -17.64 -7.55 4.13
N VAL A 187 -17.54 -8.61 4.92
CA VAL A 187 -18.51 -8.90 5.97
C VAL A 187 -18.13 -8.07 7.20
N ARG A 188 -19.09 -7.32 7.74
CA ARG A 188 -18.85 -6.50 8.93
C ARG A 188 -18.45 -7.37 10.11
N ARG A 189 -17.39 -6.96 10.83
CA ARG A 189 -16.83 -7.62 12.01
C ARG A 189 -16.22 -9.00 11.79
N GLU A 190 -16.12 -9.43 10.52
CA GLU A 190 -15.38 -10.65 10.19
C GLU A 190 -14.06 -10.26 9.53
N PRO A 191 -12.92 -10.51 10.19
CA PRO A 191 -11.62 -10.33 9.57
C PRO A 191 -11.42 -11.36 8.46
N GLU A 192 -10.85 -10.96 7.36
CA GLU A 192 -10.44 -11.89 6.31
C GLU A 192 -9.30 -12.78 6.84
N ALA A 193 -9.31 -14.07 6.49
CA ALA A 193 -8.47 -15.07 7.15
C ALA A 193 -6.95 -14.82 7.02
N VAL A 194 -6.49 -14.35 5.87
CA VAL A 194 -5.06 -14.11 5.61
C VAL A 194 -4.73 -12.64 5.82
N PHE A 195 -5.43 -11.77 5.11
CA PHE A 195 -5.13 -10.35 5.06
C PHE A 195 -5.76 -9.54 6.19
N GLY A 196 -6.68 -10.10 6.96
CA GLY A 196 -7.19 -9.51 8.19
C GLY A 196 -6.09 -9.27 9.24
N ALA A 197 -5.07 -10.13 9.27
CA ALA A 197 -3.89 -9.95 10.11
C ALA A 197 -3.05 -8.70 9.74
N PHE A 198 -3.25 -8.11 8.54
CA PHE A 198 -2.55 -6.93 8.06
C PHE A 198 -3.30 -5.64 8.33
N ASP A 199 -3.98 -5.55 9.46
CA ASP A 199 -4.71 -4.36 9.89
C ASP A 199 -5.82 -3.90 8.93
N CYS A 200 -6.38 -4.85 8.17
CA CYS A 200 -7.51 -4.56 7.30
C CYS A 200 -8.73 -4.15 8.13
N PRO A 201 -9.34 -2.97 7.88
CA PRO A 201 -10.50 -2.54 8.64
C PRO A 201 -11.66 -3.54 8.57
N ASP A 202 -12.34 -3.75 9.68
CA ASP A 202 -13.46 -4.69 9.83
C ASP A 202 -14.78 -4.21 9.17
N ALA A 203 -14.75 -3.04 8.52
CA ALA A 203 -15.91 -2.37 7.92
C ALA A 203 -17.07 -2.07 8.88
N GLY A 204 -16.86 -2.21 10.19
CA GLY A 204 -17.86 -1.89 11.22
C GLY A 204 -17.97 -0.40 11.49
N GLN A 205 -16.86 0.32 11.39
CA GLN A 205 -16.76 1.76 11.66
C GLN A 205 -15.92 2.48 10.62
N SER A 206 -16.16 3.79 10.49
CA SER A 206 -15.28 4.66 9.71
C SER A 206 -13.95 4.84 10.44
N THR A 207 -12.85 4.64 9.72
CA THR A 207 -11.49 4.77 10.24
C THR A 207 -10.79 5.91 9.51
N ALA A 208 -10.35 6.91 10.26
CA ALA A 208 -9.67 8.08 9.69
C ALA A 208 -8.23 7.77 9.29
N VAL A 209 -7.55 6.96 10.10
CA VAL A 209 -6.17 6.50 9.87
C VAL A 209 -6.16 4.98 9.99
N ARG A 210 -5.57 4.29 9.02
CA ARG A 210 -5.36 2.84 9.10
C ARG A 210 -4.25 2.54 10.11
N ARG A 211 -4.45 1.52 10.91
CA ARG A 211 -3.36 0.96 11.73
C ARG A 211 -2.34 0.29 10.84
N SER A 212 -1.09 0.34 11.25
CA SER A 212 -0.01 -0.41 10.62
C SER A 212 0.80 -1.06 11.74
N SER A 213 0.68 -2.38 11.88
CA SER A 213 1.44 -3.17 12.84
C SER A 213 2.39 -4.12 12.12
N THR A 214 3.46 -4.55 12.78
CA THR A 214 4.32 -5.62 12.31
C THR A 214 4.28 -6.74 13.33
N THR A 215 3.71 -7.88 12.95
CA THR A 215 3.49 -9.00 13.85
C THR A 215 4.01 -10.31 13.27
N PRO A 216 4.45 -11.28 14.11
CA PRO A 216 4.85 -12.60 13.64
C PRO A 216 3.75 -13.34 12.86
N ILE A 217 2.48 -13.09 13.20
CA ILE A 217 1.32 -13.70 12.51
C ILE A 217 1.26 -13.27 11.05
N GLN A 218 1.62 -12.03 10.73
CA GLN A 218 1.67 -11.54 9.35
C GLN A 218 2.70 -12.33 8.53
N ALA A 219 3.91 -12.51 9.06
CA ALA A 219 4.95 -13.30 8.41
C ALA A 219 4.54 -14.78 8.25
N LEU A 220 3.93 -15.37 9.28
CA LEU A 220 3.43 -16.75 9.22
C LEU A 220 2.33 -16.91 8.17
N ASN A 221 1.40 -15.96 8.06
CA ASN A 221 0.35 -15.99 7.04
C ASN A 221 0.92 -15.88 5.63
N LEU A 222 1.87 -14.95 5.40
CA LEU A 222 2.53 -14.83 4.10
C LEU A 222 3.43 -16.01 3.76
N PHE A 223 3.85 -16.78 4.75
CA PHE A 223 4.69 -17.95 4.52
C PHE A 223 3.89 -19.23 4.33
N ASN A 224 2.80 -19.42 5.07
CA ASN A 224 2.14 -20.71 5.21
C ASN A 224 0.69 -20.74 4.72
N SER A 225 0.06 -19.59 4.41
CA SER A 225 -1.33 -19.64 3.95
C SER A 225 -1.45 -20.34 2.62
N ARG A 226 -2.56 -21.05 2.42
CA ARG A 226 -2.87 -21.72 1.16
C ARG A 226 -2.85 -20.72 0.00
N PHE A 227 -3.39 -19.53 0.19
CA PHE A 227 -3.33 -18.44 -0.79
C PHE A 227 -1.89 -18.15 -1.24
N THR A 228 -0.97 -18.00 -0.29
CA THR A 228 0.43 -17.73 -0.62
C THR A 228 1.09 -18.90 -1.35
N LEU A 229 0.85 -20.12 -0.92
CA LEU A 229 1.43 -21.32 -1.54
C LEU A 229 0.96 -21.48 -2.99
N GLU A 230 -0.35 -21.35 -3.25
CA GLU A 230 -0.92 -21.43 -4.60
C GLU A 230 -0.44 -20.29 -5.50
N THR A 231 -0.38 -19.06 -4.96
CA THR A 231 0.09 -17.88 -5.69
C THR A 231 1.58 -17.97 -6.00
N ALA A 232 2.41 -18.47 -5.07
CA ALA A 232 3.83 -18.68 -5.28
C ALA A 232 4.11 -19.78 -6.33
N ALA A 233 3.32 -20.84 -6.34
CA ALA A 233 3.39 -21.87 -7.38
C ALA A 233 3.05 -21.32 -8.76
N ALA A 234 1.99 -20.51 -8.87
CA ALA A 234 1.61 -19.84 -10.11
C ALA A 234 2.69 -18.83 -10.57
N PHE A 235 3.30 -18.10 -9.63
CA PHE A 235 4.40 -17.19 -9.91
C PHE A 235 5.62 -17.96 -10.46
N ALA A 236 5.99 -19.07 -9.83
CA ALA A 236 7.07 -19.91 -10.32
C ALA A 236 6.80 -20.44 -11.75
N ALA A 237 5.57 -20.89 -12.02
CA ALA A 237 5.19 -21.35 -13.37
C ALA A 237 5.29 -20.21 -14.41
N ARG A 238 4.87 -19.00 -14.06
CA ARG A 238 5.04 -17.81 -14.90
C ARG A 238 6.52 -17.53 -15.19
N VAL A 239 7.37 -17.54 -14.17
CA VAL A 239 8.82 -17.29 -14.31
C VAL A 239 9.46 -18.36 -15.19
N GLN A 240 9.13 -19.64 -15.01
CA GLN A 240 9.62 -20.72 -15.85
C GLN A 240 9.22 -20.56 -17.32
N LYS A 241 7.99 -20.13 -17.55
CA LYS A 241 7.50 -19.83 -18.91
C LYS A 241 8.28 -18.67 -19.54
N ASP A 242 8.58 -17.61 -18.77
CA ASP A 242 9.24 -16.40 -19.25
C ASP A 242 10.77 -16.59 -19.47
N ALA A 243 11.43 -17.33 -18.57
CA ALA A 243 12.91 -17.44 -18.49
C ALA A 243 13.47 -18.81 -18.94
N GLY A 244 12.60 -19.81 -19.17
CA GLY A 244 13.01 -21.16 -19.55
C GLY A 244 13.62 -21.95 -18.38
N VAL A 245 14.57 -22.84 -18.66
CA VAL A 245 15.14 -23.80 -17.70
C VAL A 245 16.37 -23.28 -16.94
N ASP A 246 16.93 -22.15 -17.33
CA ASP A 246 18.12 -21.54 -16.73
C ASP A 246 17.78 -20.91 -15.37
N VAL A 247 18.32 -21.48 -14.30
CA VAL A 247 18.03 -21.05 -12.92
C VAL A 247 18.45 -19.61 -12.66
N ALA A 248 19.58 -19.13 -13.18
CA ALA A 248 20.01 -17.76 -12.97
C ALA A 248 19.08 -16.75 -13.67
N LYS A 249 18.58 -17.09 -14.86
CA LYS A 249 17.57 -16.29 -15.56
C LYS A 249 16.22 -16.34 -14.85
N GLN A 250 15.84 -17.49 -14.30
CA GLN A 250 14.61 -17.61 -13.49
C GLN A 250 14.68 -16.74 -12.24
N ILE A 251 15.78 -16.76 -11.49
CA ILE A 251 16.00 -15.90 -10.32
C ILE A 251 15.90 -14.43 -10.74
N THR A 252 16.64 -14.04 -11.78
CA THR A 252 16.61 -12.68 -12.30
C THR A 252 15.20 -12.24 -12.66
N ARG A 253 14.45 -13.10 -13.35
CA ARG A 253 13.07 -12.79 -13.75
C ARG A 253 12.13 -12.68 -12.55
N ALA A 254 12.29 -13.51 -11.53
CA ALA A 254 11.51 -13.45 -10.30
C ALA A 254 11.71 -12.11 -9.56
N TYR A 255 12.96 -11.68 -9.41
CA TYR A 255 13.28 -10.36 -8.82
C TYR A 255 12.71 -9.20 -9.62
N GLN A 256 12.83 -9.24 -10.96
CA GLN A 256 12.26 -8.19 -11.82
C GLN A 256 10.74 -8.08 -11.68
N LEU A 257 10.03 -9.20 -11.60
CA LEU A 257 8.57 -9.21 -11.47
C LEU A 257 8.11 -8.79 -10.08
N ALA A 258 8.79 -9.26 -9.03
CA ALA A 258 8.37 -9.00 -7.65
C ALA A 258 8.88 -7.64 -7.13
N LEU A 259 10.13 -7.26 -7.44
CA LEU A 259 10.82 -6.14 -6.82
C LEU A 259 11.21 -5.02 -7.82
N ASN A 260 10.86 -5.17 -9.10
CA ASN A 260 11.18 -4.22 -10.17
C ASN A 260 12.68 -3.88 -10.31
N ARG A 261 13.56 -4.78 -9.89
CA ARG A 261 15.01 -4.63 -10.03
C ARG A 261 15.70 -5.94 -10.45
N THR A 262 16.91 -5.83 -10.92
CA THR A 262 17.78 -6.98 -11.15
C THR A 262 18.42 -7.38 -9.82
N PRO A 263 18.53 -8.70 -9.49
CA PRO A 263 19.26 -9.16 -8.34
C PRO A 263 20.76 -8.89 -8.48
N SER A 264 21.46 -8.70 -7.38
CA SER A 264 22.91 -8.68 -7.33
C SER A 264 23.48 -10.08 -7.62
N THR A 265 24.79 -10.15 -7.91
CA THR A 265 25.48 -11.44 -8.11
C THR A 265 25.43 -12.30 -6.83
N VAL A 266 25.50 -11.70 -5.66
CA VAL A 266 25.39 -12.39 -4.37
C VAL A 266 23.99 -12.99 -4.19
N GLU A 267 22.93 -12.23 -4.45
CA GLU A 267 21.57 -12.73 -4.35
C GLU A 267 21.30 -13.91 -5.29
N VAL A 268 21.89 -13.88 -6.50
CA VAL A 268 21.77 -15.02 -7.43
C VAL A 268 22.54 -16.24 -6.90
N GLN A 269 23.76 -16.04 -6.37
CA GLN A 269 24.58 -17.12 -5.82
C GLN A 269 23.92 -17.77 -4.61
N ASP A 270 23.30 -16.99 -3.73
CA ASP A 270 22.63 -17.48 -2.52
C ASP A 270 21.29 -18.18 -2.86
N ALA A 271 20.56 -17.67 -3.84
CA ALA A 271 19.26 -18.24 -4.22
C ALA A 271 19.37 -19.51 -5.08
N ALA A 272 20.43 -19.67 -5.88
CA ALA A 272 20.53 -20.78 -6.84
C ALA A 272 20.55 -22.17 -6.16
N PRO A 273 21.30 -22.43 -5.08
CA PRO A 273 21.27 -23.71 -4.37
C PRO A 273 19.86 -24.03 -3.83
N GLU A 274 19.17 -23.04 -3.26
CA GLU A 274 17.83 -23.20 -2.70
C GLU A 274 16.81 -23.55 -3.80
N VAL A 275 16.91 -22.90 -4.97
CA VAL A 275 16.05 -23.21 -6.12
C VAL A 275 16.32 -24.60 -6.65
N HIS A 276 17.59 -25.03 -6.69
CA HIS A 276 17.93 -26.40 -7.12
C HIS A 276 17.41 -27.48 -6.16
N GLN A 277 17.49 -27.22 -4.85
CA GLN A 277 17.11 -28.19 -3.83
C GLN A 277 15.61 -28.22 -3.56
N HIS A 278 14.96 -27.06 -3.52
CA HIS A 278 13.60 -26.89 -3.03
C HIS A 278 12.61 -26.38 -4.10
N GLY A 279 13.11 -26.04 -5.27
CA GLY A 279 12.31 -25.53 -6.38
C GLY A 279 12.05 -24.02 -6.35
N LEU A 280 11.71 -23.48 -7.51
CA LEU A 280 11.55 -22.05 -7.71
C LEU A 280 10.39 -21.43 -6.87
N ALA A 281 9.36 -22.22 -6.55
CA ALA A 281 8.24 -21.76 -5.75
C ALA A 281 8.65 -21.33 -4.33
N VAL A 282 9.71 -21.91 -3.78
CA VAL A 282 10.26 -21.50 -2.45
C VAL A 282 10.84 -20.11 -2.53
N LEU A 283 11.63 -19.80 -3.55
CA LEU A 283 12.13 -18.45 -3.80
C LEU A 283 10.99 -17.45 -3.99
N CYS A 284 9.99 -17.80 -4.81
CA CYS A 284 8.83 -16.95 -5.05
C CYS A 284 8.07 -16.61 -3.75
N ARG A 285 7.93 -17.60 -2.85
CA ARG A 285 7.33 -17.43 -1.53
C ARG A 285 8.19 -16.55 -0.63
N ALA A 286 9.51 -16.72 -0.65
CA ALA A 286 10.43 -15.87 0.10
C ALA A 286 10.38 -14.40 -0.36
N LEU A 287 10.30 -14.16 -1.67
CA LEU A 287 10.15 -12.81 -2.23
C LEU A 287 8.86 -12.14 -1.76
N PHE A 288 7.74 -12.85 -1.72
CA PHE A 288 6.47 -12.31 -1.19
C PHE A 288 6.55 -11.93 0.29
N ASN A 289 7.45 -12.53 1.06
CA ASN A 289 7.64 -12.27 2.47
C ASN A 289 8.80 -11.30 2.76
N SER A 290 9.45 -10.78 1.72
CA SER A 290 10.54 -9.82 1.87
C SER A 290 10.00 -8.43 2.23
N ASN A 291 10.77 -7.67 3.02
CA ASN A 291 10.43 -6.28 3.31
C ASN A 291 10.36 -5.42 2.04
N GLU A 292 11.20 -5.71 1.05
CA GLU A 292 11.21 -4.99 -0.23
C GLU A 292 9.92 -5.17 -1.04
N PHE A 293 9.21 -6.30 -0.85
CA PHE A 293 7.89 -6.54 -1.45
C PHE A 293 6.76 -5.91 -0.64
N LEU A 294 6.90 -5.85 0.68
CA LEU A 294 5.82 -5.45 1.60
C LEU A 294 5.81 -3.97 1.93
N PHE A 295 6.94 -3.28 1.76
CA PHE A 295 7.09 -1.87 2.10
C PHE A 295 7.41 -1.04 0.86
N LEU A 296 6.84 0.14 0.79
CA LEU A 296 7.36 1.20 -0.07
C LEU A 296 8.62 1.76 0.57
N PRO A 297 9.69 1.92 -0.21
CA PRO A 297 10.98 2.39 0.31
C PRO A 297 10.93 3.85 0.76
#